data_9d16f28a42029557bc3f66b664d2982e
#
_entry.id   9d16f28a42029557bc3f66b664d2982e
#
_cell.length_a   1.000
_cell.length_b   1.000
_cell.length_c   1.000
_cell.angle_alpha   90.00
_cell.angle_beta   90.00
_cell.angle_gamma   90.00
#
_symmetry.space_group_name_H-M   'P 1'
#
loop_
_entity.id
_entity.type
_entity.pdbx_description
1 polymer ?
#
loop_
_entity_poly.entity_id
_entity_poly.type
_entity_poly.pdbx_seq_one_letter_code
_entity_poly.pdbx_strand_id
1 'polypeptide(L)'
;RSSAASDVYKRQIYTCLEKVEELKKAVPAPKNLAKEIKRLEALAKEETKRIYENLTPWEKVLVARHPNRPHTADYIANVFTDFEEIHGDRRSEDDKAIVAGVGFFDGQPVAVIGHEKGRETAARVERNFGMPHPSGFRKANRVMKLAEKFSLPLITLIDTPGAYPGVKAEYSGQHEAIASSLELMSDLKTPIINIVIGEGGSGGGFGIGLADTIGMLEYSIYSVASPEACASILWRTAENAEEAADALKLDATNLKKLEIIDTIIKEPTGGAHRNHSETYDNIKKFIKSELERFSKESIDQLTLSLIHI
;
A
#
# COMPACT_ATOMS: atom_id res chain seq x y z
N ARG A 1 20.22 3.51 18.07
CA ARG A 1 21.49 3.81 17.36
C ARG A 1 21.39 3.75 15.83
N SER A 2 20.41 3.02 15.24
CA SER A 2 20.21 2.94 13.79
C SER A 2 19.51 4.18 13.21
N SER A 3 18.68 4.87 13.97
CA SER A 3 18.09 6.15 13.54
C SER A 3 19.18 7.17 13.13
N ALA A 4 20.33 7.13 13.78
CA ALA A 4 21.44 8.06 13.52
C ALA A 4 22.09 7.87 12.14
N ALA A 5 22.20 6.63 11.62
CA ALA A 5 22.79 6.39 10.29
C ALA A 5 21.81 6.78 9.17
N SER A 6 20.55 6.39 9.29
CA SER A 6 19.46 6.81 8.39
C SER A 6 19.33 8.33 8.38
N ASP A 7 19.47 9.00 9.53
CA ASP A 7 19.41 10.47 9.65
C ASP A 7 20.63 11.16 9.03
N VAL A 8 21.83 10.57 9.08
CA VAL A 8 23.03 11.14 8.45
C VAL A 8 22.90 11.16 6.92
N TYR A 9 22.43 10.06 6.31
CA TYR A 9 22.25 10.00 4.86
C TYR A 9 21.08 10.86 4.38
N LYS A 10 19.98 10.88 5.12
CA LYS A 10 18.88 11.82 4.87
C LYS A 10 19.35 13.26 5.00
N ARG A 11 20.17 13.60 6.00
CA ARG A 11 20.79 14.92 6.15
C ARG A 11 21.57 15.34 4.93
N GLN A 12 22.38 14.47 4.32
CA GLN A 12 23.16 14.85 3.12
C GLN A 12 22.25 15.19 1.94
N ILE A 13 21.18 14.42 1.70
CA ILE A 13 20.19 14.71 0.66
C ILE A 13 19.47 16.02 0.96
N TYR A 14 19.00 16.21 2.20
CA TYR A 14 18.32 17.44 2.61
C TYR A 14 19.23 18.64 2.49
N THR A 15 20.48 18.55 2.93
CA THR A 15 21.47 19.64 2.81
C THR A 15 21.70 20.04 1.35
N CYS A 16 21.76 19.07 0.43
CA CYS A 16 21.89 19.37 -1.01
C CYS A 16 20.63 20.07 -1.55
N LEU A 17 19.44 19.60 -1.18
CA LEU A 17 18.17 20.17 -1.63
C LEU A 17 17.90 21.56 -1.02
N GLU A 18 18.17 21.75 0.25
CA GLU A 18 18.08 23.06 0.93
C GLU A 18 19.00 24.07 0.26
N LYS A 19 20.23 23.66 -0.06
CA LYS A 19 21.18 24.54 -0.74
C LYS A 19 20.76 24.86 -2.17
N VAL A 20 20.07 23.97 -2.85
CA VAL A 20 19.43 24.25 -4.16
C VAL A 20 18.33 25.29 -4.00
N GLU A 21 17.47 25.18 -2.99
CA GLU A 21 16.40 26.16 -2.72
C GLU A 21 16.94 27.53 -2.29
N GLU A 22 17.98 27.55 -1.49
CA GLU A 22 18.68 28.80 -1.11
C GLU A 22 19.27 29.49 -2.34
N LEU A 23 19.93 28.72 -3.23
CA LEU A 23 20.51 29.28 -4.46
C LEU A 23 19.45 29.81 -5.41
N LYS A 24 18.27 29.13 -5.53
CA LYS A 24 17.14 29.61 -6.34
C LYS A 24 16.56 30.94 -5.83
N LYS A 25 16.68 31.22 -4.53
CA LYS A 25 16.18 32.45 -3.87
C LYS A 25 17.23 33.55 -3.79
N ALA A 26 18.49 33.29 -4.11
CA ALA A 26 19.60 34.24 -3.97
C ALA A 26 19.47 35.43 -4.92
N VAL A 27 19.55 36.66 -4.37
CA VAL A 27 19.55 37.92 -5.12
C VAL A 27 20.73 38.79 -4.59
N PRO A 28 21.70 39.15 -5.43
CA PRO A 28 21.84 38.85 -6.86
C PRO A 28 22.22 37.39 -7.13
N ALA A 29 21.80 36.89 -8.29
CA ALA A 29 22.09 35.49 -8.69
C ALA A 29 23.61 35.26 -8.91
N PRO A 30 24.21 34.23 -8.37
CA PRO A 30 25.62 33.90 -8.59
C PRO A 30 25.93 33.64 -10.07
N LYS A 31 27.13 34.03 -10.54
CA LYS A 31 27.54 33.89 -11.97
C LYS A 31 27.45 32.47 -12.55
N ASN A 32 27.42 31.42 -11.69
CA ASN A 32 27.35 30.02 -12.10
C ASN A 32 26.12 29.29 -11.53
N LEU A 33 25.05 30.03 -11.19
CA LEU A 33 23.87 29.52 -10.50
C LEU A 33 23.32 28.24 -11.13
N ALA A 34 23.04 28.25 -12.43
CA ALA A 34 22.43 27.12 -13.12
C ALA A 34 23.32 25.85 -13.12
N LYS A 35 24.63 26.03 -13.23
CA LYS A 35 25.62 24.94 -13.21
C LYS A 35 25.72 24.31 -11.81
N GLU A 36 25.70 25.12 -10.77
CA GLU A 36 25.82 24.64 -9.38
C GLU A 36 24.51 23.96 -8.93
N ILE A 37 23.34 24.51 -9.28
CA ILE A 37 22.03 23.86 -9.05
C ILE A 37 22.03 22.49 -9.72
N LYS A 38 22.35 22.40 -11.01
CA LYS A 38 22.40 21.13 -11.74
C LYS A 38 23.35 20.10 -11.11
N ARG A 39 24.51 20.58 -10.60
CA ARG A 39 25.48 19.73 -9.91
C ARG A 39 24.91 19.16 -8.61
N LEU A 40 24.30 20.01 -7.78
CA LEU A 40 23.73 19.61 -6.49
C LEU A 40 22.50 18.69 -6.68
N GLU A 41 21.64 18.96 -7.66
CA GLU A 41 20.53 18.08 -8.01
C GLU A 41 21.01 16.69 -8.49
N ALA A 42 22.06 16.64 -9.32
CA ALA A 42 22.65 15.38 -9.76
C ALA A 42 23.25 14.60 -8.58
N LEU A 43 23.97 15.27 -7.68
CA LEU A 43 24.54 14.66 -6.48
C LEU A 43 23.43 14.13 -5.55
N ALA A 44 22.40 14.92 -5.30
CA ALA A 44 21.26 14.51 -4.48
C ALA A 44 20.55 13.29 -5.08
N LYS A 45 20.39 13.24 -6.40
CA LYS A 45 19.79 12.11 -7.12
C LYS A 45 20.65 10.84 -7.00
N GLU A 46 21.95 10.97 -7.18
CA GLU A 46 22.89 9.85 -7.08
C GLU A 46 22.93 9.28 -5.65
N GLU A 47 23.04 10.14 -4.64
CA GLU A 47 23.01 9.72 -3.23
C GLU A 47 21.66 9.09 -2.85
N THR A 48 20.54 9.66 -3.33
CA THR A 48 19.22 9.06 -3.12
C THR A 48 19.17 7.65 -3.70
N LYS A 49 19.64 7.47 -4.94
CA LYS A 49 19.67 6.17 -5.58
C LYS A 49 20.52 5.17 -4.77
N ARG A 50 21.73 5.56 -4.36
CA ARG A 50 22.64 4.72 -3.58
C ARG A 50 22.01 4.26 -2.25
N ILE A 51 21.30 5.16 -1.55
CA ILE A 51 20.64 4.86 -0.28
C ILE A 51 19.48 3.89 -0.52
N TYR A 52 18.61 4.19 -1.48
CA TYR A 52 17.39 3.41 -1.73
C TYR A 52 17.67 2.01 -2.33
N GLU A 53 18.80 1.83 -3.01
CA GLU A 53 19.26 0.51 -3.46
C GLU A 53 19.73 -0.39 -2.32
N ASN A 54 20.08 0.19 -1.15
CA ASN A 54 20.69 -0.50 -0.01
C ASN A 54 19.88 -0.38 1.28
N LEU A 55 18.59 -0.08 1.20
CA LEU A 55 17.73 0.01 2.39
C LEU A 55 17.64 -1.32 3.12
N THR A 56 17.84 -1.28 4.43
CA THR A 56 17.55 -2.40 5.34
C THR A 56 16.04 -2.70 5.37
N PRO A 57 15.61 -3.90 5.80
CA PRO A 57 14.19 -4.21 5.98
C PRO A 57 13.48 -3.20 6.90
N TRP A 58 14.11 -2.76 7.97
CA TRP A 58 13.56 -1.74 8.86
C TRP A 58 13.41 -0.37 8.18
N GLU A 59 14.39 0.06 7.41
CA GLU A 59 14.29 1.31 6.64
C GLU A 59 13.17 1.25 5.60
N LYS A 60 12.92 0.08 4.97
CA LYS A 60 11.75 -0.12 4.11
C LYS A 60 10.43 0.01 4.88
N VAL A 61 10.35 -0.48 6.12
CA VAL A 61 9.19 -0.23 6.99
C VAL A 61 8.95 1.27 7.18
N LEU A 62 10.00 2.04 7.46
CA LEU A 62 9.88 3.49 7.63
C LEU A 62 9.46 4.19 6.33
N VAL A 63 9.95 3.74 5.17
CA VAL A 63 9.53 4.26 3.86
C VAL A 63 8.05 3.90 3.58
N ALA A 64 7.63 2.67 3.85
CA ALA A 64 6.23 2.23 3.69
C ALA A 64 5.27 3.07 4.54
N ARG A 65 5.69 3.50 5.72
CA ARG A 65 4.93 4.33 6.66
C ARG A 65 5.09 5.83 6.45
N HIS A 66 5.79 6.25 5.40
CA HIS A 66 6.07 7.69 5.19
C HIS A 66 4.74 8.47 5.01
N PRO A 67 4.50 9.56 5.76
CA PRO A 67 3.20 10.25 5.81
C PRO A 67 2.77 10.86 4.46
N ASN A 68 3.72 11.13 3.57
CA ASN A 68 3.45 11.68 2.24
C ASN A 68 3.32 10.61 1.16
N ARG A 69 3.29 9.32 1.49
CA ARG A 69 2.94 8.30 0.49
C ARG A 69 1.48 8.50 0.03
N PRO A 70 1.19 8.23 -1.24
CA PRO A 70 -0.20 8.22 -1.70
C PRO A 70 -1.01 7.17 -0.91
N HIS A 71 -2.22 7.55 -0.50
CA HIS A 71 -3.20 6.67 0.13
C HIS A 71 -4.23 6.19 -0.91
N THR A 72 -5.13 5.30 -0.52
CA THR A 72 -6.18 4.77 -1.40
C THR A 72 -6.98 5.85 -2.10
N ALA A 73 -7.39 6.91 -1.39
CA ALA A 73 -8.12 8.02 -1.98
C ALA A 73 -7.33 8.74 -3.09
N ASP A 74 -6.00 8.86 -2.95
CA ASP A 74 -5.15 9.46 -3.98
C ASP A 74 -5.07 8.57 -5.23
N TYR A 75 -4.96 7.25 -5.04
CA TYR A 75 -4.98 6.31 -6.16
C TYR A 75 -6.34 6.31 -6.86
N ILE A 76 -7.44 6.33 -6.11
CA ILE A 76 -8.78 6.42 -6.68
C ILE A 76 -8.90 7.67 -7.56
N ALA A 77 -8.49 8.83 -7.06
CA ALA A 77 -8.60 10.09 -7.77
C ALA A 77 -7.70 10.22 -9.02
N ASN A 78 -6.59 9.46 -9.10
CA ASN A 78 -5.59 9.61 -10.17
C ASN A 78 -5.48 8.41 -11.11
N VAL A 79 -6.01 7.25 -10.72
CA VAL A 79 -5.93 6.00 -11.49
C VAL A 79 -7.28 5.64 -12.12
N PHE A 80 -8.37 5.98 -11.44
CA PHE A 80 -9.73 5.64 -11.87
C PHE A 80 -10.53 6.91 -12.22
N THR A 81 -11.62 6.73 -12.96
CA THR A 81 -12.58 7.80 -13.27
C THR A 81 -13.98 7.43 -12.81
N ASP A 82 -14.82 8.43 -12.58
CA ASP A 82 -16.23 8.29 -12.22
C ASP A 82 -16.46 7.28 -11.06
N PHE A 83 -15.59 7.36 -10.05
CA PHE A 83 -15.69 6.47 -8.89
C PHE A 83 -16.84 6.89 -7.98
N GLU A 84 -17.73 5.93 -7.70
CA GLU A 84 -18.85 6.08 -6.79
C GLU A 84 -18.65 5.17 -5.58
N GLU A 85 -18.50 5.78 -4.40
CA GLU A 85 -18.32 5.04 -3.14
C GLU A 85 -19.63 4.43 -2.66
N ILE A 86 -19.58 3.17 -2.23
CA ILE A 86 -20.71 2.43 -1.66
C ILE A 86 -20.54 2.37 -0.14
N HIS A 87 -21.32 3.16 0.57
CA HIS A 87 -21.25 3.31 2.02
C HIS A 87 -21.96 2.22 2.81
N GLY A 88 -21.44 1.96 4.01
CA GLY A 88 -22.07 1.16 5.07
C GLY A 88 -22.11 -0.36 4.82
N ASP A 89 -22.17 -1.10 5.90
CA ASP A 89 -22.23 -2.58 5.90
C ASP A 89 -23.65 -3.16 5.80
N ARG A 90 -24.69 -2.32 5.82
CA ARG A 90 -26.10 -2.67 5.88
C ARG A 90 -26.53 -3.42 7.16
N ARG A 91 -25.71 -3.35 8.20
CA ARG A 91 -26.01 -3.98 9.51
C ARG A 91 -25.87 -2.99 10.67
N SER A 92 -24.75 -2.29 10.75
CA SER A 92 -24.40 -1.48 11.91
C SER A 92 -23.91 -0.07 11.58
N GLU A 93 -22.88 0.05 10.73
CA GLU A 93 -22.20 1.33 10.54
C GLU A 93 -21.46 1.41 9.18
N ASP A 94 -20.91 2.58 8.88
CA ASP A 94 -20.00 2.81 7.77
C ASP A 94 -18.57 3.02 8.30
N ASP A 95 -17.72 2.01 8.17
CA ASP A 95 -16.32 2.12 8.55
C ASP A 95 -15.52 2.85 7.47
N LYS A 96 -14.98 4.00 7.83
CA LYS A 96 -14.20 4.86 6.93
C LYS A 96 -12.75 4.40 6.73
N ALA A 97 -12.30 3.37 7.46
CA ALA A 97 -11.01 2.72 7.22
C ALA A 97 -11.00 1.89 5.93
N ILE A 98 -12.19 1.54 5.40
CA ILE A 98 -12.36 0.93 4.08
C ILE A 98 -13.10 1.90 3.16
N VAL A 99 -12.52 2.19 2.01
CA VAL A 99 -13.17 2.82 0.86
C VAL A 99 -13.49 1.71 -0.13
N ALA A 100 -14.74 1.60 -0.55
CA ALA A 100 -15.18 0.55 -1.47
C ALA A 100 -16.25 1.09 -2.43
N GLY A 101 -16.14 0.79 -3.72
CA GLY A 101 -17.07 1.33 -4.72
C GLY A 101 -16.82 0.77 -6.11
N VAL A 102 -17.42 1.43 -7.08
CA VAL A 102 -17.29 1.10 -8.52
C VAL A 102 -16.84 2.33 -9.28
N GLY A 103 -16.15 2.14 -10.38
CA GLY A 103 -15.66 3.21 -11.24
C GLY A 103 -15.15 2.66 -12.56
N PHE A 104 -14.33 3.43 -13.26
CA PHE A 104 -13.76 3.00 -14.54
C PHE A 104 -12.24 3.07 -14.50
N PHE A 105 -11.60 2.08 -15.12
CA PHE A 105 -10.18 2.06 -15.43
C PHE A 105 -10.00 1.98 -16.94
N ASP A 106 -9.38 2.98 -17.56
CA ASP A 106 -9.24 3.09 -19.04
C ASP A 106 -10.57 2.81 -19.79
N GLY A 107 -11.71 3.28 -19.24
CA GLY A 107 -13.04 3.09 -19.82
C GLY A 107 -13.68 1.72 -19.51
N GLN A 108 -12.99 0.79 -18.88
CA GLN A 108 -13.52 -0.48 -18.42
C GLN A 108 -14.12 -0.33 -17.02
N PRO A 109 -15.36 -0.77 -16.75
CA PRO A 109 -15.94 -0.75 -15.41
C PRO A 109 -15.21 -1.73 -14.49
N VAL A 110 -14.91 -1.29 -13.27
CA VAL A 110 -14.18 -2.06 -12.25
C VAL A 110 -14.78 -1.81 -10.87
N ALA A 111 -14.60 -2.75 -9.95
CA ALA A 111 -14.81 -2.53 -8.53
C ALA A 111 -13.47 -2.23 -7.85
N VAL A 112 -13.46 -1.29 -6.91
CA VAL A 112 -12.24 -0.90 -6.18
C VAL A 112 -12.53 -0.93 -4.68
N ILE A 113 -11.65 -1.55 -3.91
CA ILE A 113 -11.69 -1.61 -2.45
C ILE A 113 -10.31 -1.26 -1.92
N GLY A 114 -10.19 -0.44 -0.89
CA GLY A 114 -8.88 -0.17 -0.31
C GLY A 114 -8.93 0.36 1.11
N HIS A 115 -7.81 0.21 1.81
CA HIS A 115 -7.62 0.79 3.12
C HIS A 115 -7.30 2.27 3.02
N GLU A 116 -7.94 3.09 3.86
CA GLU A 116 -7.69 4.53 3.91
C GLU A 116 -7.27 4.96 5.31
N LYS A 117 -6.03 5.45 5.42
CA LYS A 117 -5.45 5.87 6.72
C LYS A 117 -5.85 7.29 7.14
N GLY A 118 -6.17 8.14 6.17
CA GLY A 118 -6.33 9.58 6.38
C GLY A 118 -5.00 10.32 6.57
N ARG A 119 -4.94 11.60 6.25
CA ARG A 119 -3.72 12.41 6.35
C ARG A 119 -3.64 13.20 7.65
N GLU A 120 -4.66 14.01 7.88
CA GLU A 120 -4.75 14.86 9.08
C GLU A 120 -5.13 14.03 10.32
N THR A 121 -4.72 14.47 11.49
CA THR A 121 -4.95 13.75 12.75
C THR A 121 -6.43 13.39 12.96
N ALA A 122 -7.35 14.32 12.69
CA ALA A 122 -8.79 14.06 12.81
C ALA A 122 -9.25 12.98 11.83
N ALA A 123 -8.85 13.04 10.57
CA ALA A 123 -9.16 12.05 9.54
C ALA A 123 -8.54 10.68 9.87
N ARG A 124 -7.35 10.64 10.44
CA ARG A 124 -6.70 9.39 10.87
C ARG A 124 -7.45 8.72 12.01
N VAL A 125 -7.90 9.49 13.00
CA VAL A 125 -8.72 8.98 14.12
C VAL A 125 -10.05 8.45 13.60
N GLU A 126 -10.73 9.19 12.71
CA GLU A 126 -12.00 8.80 12.10
C GLU A 126 -11.90 7.50 11.28
N ARG A 127 -10.71 7.22 10.71
CA ARG A 127 -10.41 6.02 9.90
C ARG A 127 -9.65 4.95 10.70
N ASN A 128 -9.64 5.05 12.03
CA ASN A 128 -8.94 4.12 12.91
C ASN A 128 -7.48 3.86 12.47
N PHE A 129 -6.79 4.88 11.95
CA PHE A 129 -5.44 4.78 11.38
C PHE A 129 -5.30 3.74 10.25
N GLY A 130 -6.38 3.51 9.50
CA GLY A 130 -6.46 2.49 8.45
C GLY A 130 -6.72 1.07 8.97
N MET A 131 -7.10 0.90 10.22
CA MET A 131 -7.44 -0.40 10.82
C MET A 131 -8.95 -0.64 10.72
N PRO A 132 -9.41 -1.59 9.88
CA PRO A 132 -10.84 -1.83 9.71
C PRO A 132 -11.50 -2.48 10.92
N HIS A 133 -12.70 -2.03 11.22
CA HIS A 133 -13.68 -2.74 12.04
C HIS A 133 -14.39 -3.85 11.23
N PRO A 134 -15.16 -4.73 11.88
CA PRO A 134 -15.97 -5.74 11.19
C PRO A 134 -16.91 -5.16 10.10
N SER A 135 -17.44 -3.96 10.33
CA SER A 135 -18.27 -3.24 9.36
C SER A 135 -17.52 -2.86 8.08
N GLY A 136 -16.21 -2.57 8.15
CA GLY A 136 -15.37 -2.31 6.98
C GLY A 136 -15.23 -3.55 6.09
N PHE A 137 -14.95 -4.72 6.66
CA PHE A 137 -14.89 -5.98 5.91
C PHE A 137 -16.26 -6.34 5.32
N ARG A 138 -17.36 -6.15 6.08
CA ARG A 138 -18.71 -6.39 5.57
C ARG A 138 -19.10 -5.42 4.44
N LYS A 139 -18.64 -4.14 4.50
CA LYS A 139 -18.77 -3.20 3.39
C LYS A 139 -18.01 -3.68 2.16
N ALA A 140 -16.76 -4.12 2.34
CA ALA A 140 -15.96 -4.71 1.27
C ALA A 140 -16.66 -5.91 0.63
N ASN A 141 -17.19 -6.85 1.43
CA ASN A 141 -17.91 -8.04 0.95
C ASN A 141 -19.14 -7.68 0.12
N ARG A 142 -19.83 -6.58 0.43
CA ARG A 142 -20.95 -6.10 -0.40
C ARG A 142 -20.48 -5.68 -1.79
N VAL A 143 -19.37 -4.97 -1.89
CA VAL A 143 -18.81 -4.53 -3.17
C VAL A 143 -18.23 -5.73 -3.95
N MET A 144 -17.61 -6.71 -3.29
CA MET A 144 -17.16 -7.96 -3.89
C MET A 144 -18.31 -8.72 -4.56
N LYS A 145 -19.43 -8.90 -3.84
CA LYS A 145 -20.65 -9.53 -4.39
C LYS A 145 -21.27 -8.72 -5.55
N LEU A 146 -21.15 -7.40 -5.52
CA LEU A 146 -21.58 -6.55 -6.62
C LEU A 146 -20.66 -6.74 -7.84
N ALA A 147 -19.35 -6.81 -7.62
CA ALA A 147 -18.35 -7.07 -8.65
C ALA A 147 -18.65 -8.41 -9.37
N GLU A 148 -18.85 -9.48 -8.62
CA GLU A 148 -19.21 -10.79 -9.18
C GLU A 148 -20.52 -10.72 -9.98
N LYS A 149 -21.58 -10.14 -9.40
CA LYS A 149 -22.88 -10.04 -10.05
C LYS A 149 -22.85 -9.35 -11.41
N PHE A 150 -21.98 -8.35 -11.57
CA PHE A 150 -21.84 -7.56 -12.79
C PHE A 150 -20.58 -7.91 -13.60
N SER A 151 -19.88 -8.97 -13.21
CA SER A 151 -18.62 -9.42 -13.84
C SER A 151 -17.59 -8.28 -13.95
N LEU A 152 -17.47 -7.48 -12.89
CA LEU A 152 -16.48 -6.41 -12.80
C LEU A 152 -15.17 -6.96 -12.23
N PRO A 153 -14.02 -6.75 -12.86
CA PRO A 153 -12.74 -7.01 -12.21
C PRO A 153 -12.65 -6.26 -10.88
N LEU A 154 -12.15 -6.94 -9.85
CA LEU A 154 -11.95 -6.36 -8.52
C LEU A 154 -10.51 -5.94 -8.34
N ILE A 155 -10.30 -4.69 -7.94
CA ILE A 155 -8.97 -4.16 -7.60
C ILE A 155 -8.96 -3.83 -6.12
N THR A 156 -8.00 -4.42 -5.37
CA THR A 156 -7.84 -4.15 -3.94
C THR A 156 -6.53 -3.44 -3.65
N LEU A 157 -6.58 -2.40 -2.80
CA LEU A 157 -5.43 -1.58 -2.41
C LEU A 157 -5.16 -1.77 -0.91
N ILE A 158 -4.01 -2.35 -0.57
CA ILE A 158 -3.66 -2.66 0.82
C ILE A 158 -2.77 -1.58 1.40
N ASP A 159 -3.25 -0.91 2.46
CA ASP A 159 -2.46 0.01 3.28
C ASP A 159 -3.01 0.09 4.71
N THR A 160 -2.70 -0.91 5.53
CA THR A 160 -3.17 -1.02 6.91
C THR A 160 -2.10 -1.63 7.82
N PRO A 161 -1.96 -1.18 9.07
CA PRO A 161 -1.14 -1.87 10.07
C PRO A 161 -1.77 -3.17 10.59
N GLY A 162 -3.07 -3.38 10.36
CA GLY A 162 -3.82 -4.56 10.81
C GLY A 162 -5.31 -4.31 10.93
N ALA A 163 -6.08 -5.33 11.33
CA ALA A 163 -7.48 -5.15 11.73
C ALA A 163 -7.56 -4.43 13.08
N TYR A 164 -8.61 -3.68 13.34
CA TYR A 164 -8.77 -2.95 14.60
C TYR A 164 -8.84 -3.93 15.80
N PRO A 165 -7.93 -3.81 16.78
CA PRO A 165 -7.79 -4.82 17.84
C PRO A 165 -8.65 -4.54 19.09
N GLY A 166 -9.52 -3.54 19.02
CA GLY A 166 -10.29 -3.10 20.18
C GLY A 166 -11.41 -4.07 20.59
N VAL A 167 -11.78 -4.07 21.87
CA VAL A 167 -12.83 -4.94 22.45
C VAL A 167 -14.16 -4.81 21.69
N LYS A 168 -14.54 -3.61 21.24
CA LYS A 168 -15.75 -3.39 20.44
C LYS A 168 -15.72 -4.17 19.13
N ALA A 169 -14.58 -4.21 18.46
CA ALA A 169 -14.42 -4.93 17.19
C ALA A 169 -14.48 -6.46 17.44
N GLU A 170 -13.81 -6.93 18.45
CA GLU A 170 -13.85 -8.35 18.86
C GLU A 170 -15.29 -8.79 19.17
N TYR A 171 -16.01 -8.03 19.99
CA TYR A 171 -17.42 -8.29 20.31
C TYR A 171 -18.36 -8.22 19.10
N SER A 172 -18.01 -7.40 18.11
CA SER A 172 -18.79 -7.26 16.87
C SER A 172 -18.41 -8.30 15.79
N GLY A 173 -17.56 -9.28 16.12
CA GLY A 173 -17.19 -10.39 15.25
C GLY A 173 -16.08 -10.07 14.27
N GLN A 174 -14.96 -9.48 14.72
CA GLN A 174 -13.82 -9.16 13.87
C GLN A 174 -13.25 -10.39 13.14
N HIS A 175 -13.09 -11.50 13.86
CA HIS A 175 -12.61 -12.76 13.31
C HIS A 175 -13.56 -13.33 12.25
N GLU A 176 -14.88 -13.30 12.50
CA GLU A 176 -15.91 -13.76 11.55
C GLU A 176 -15.90 -12.91 10.29
N ALA A 177 -15.83 -11.57 10.43
CA ALA A 177 -15.83 -10.66 9.29
C ALA A 177 -14.61 -10.87 8.38
N ILE A 178 -13.42 -11.10 8.94
CA ILE A 178 -12.21 -11.43 8.19
C ILE A 178 -12.35 -12.80 7.50
N ALA A 179 -12.78 -13.83 8.23
CA ALA A 179 -12.94 -15.17 7.70
C ALA A 179 -13.96 -15.22 6.56
N SER A 180 -15.12 -14.59 6.73
CA SER A 180 -16.14 -14.48 5.67
C SER A 180 -15.66 -13.71 4.44
N SER A 181 -14.76 -12.73 4.63
CA SER A 181 -14.14 -12.03 3.51
C SER A 181 -13.22 -12.94 2.71
N LEU A 182 -12.37 -13.70 3.39
CA LEU A 182 -11.47 -14.68 2.74
C LEU A 182 -12.25 -15.79 2.04
N GLU A 183 -13.27 -16.34 2.68
CA GLU A 183 -14.16 -17.33 2.09
C GLU A 183 -14.80 -16.79 0.81
N LEU A 184 -15.37 -15.57 0.85
CA LEU A 184 -15.97 -14.95 -0.33
C LEU A 184 -14.95 -14.76 -1.45
N MET A 185 -13.76 -14.21 -1.14
CA MET A 185 -12.72 -13.96 -2.15
C MET A 185 -12.21 -15.25 -2.79
N SER A 186 -12.15 -16.36 -2.04
CA SER A 186 -11.68 -17.64 -2.56
C SER A 186 -12.63 -18.29 -3.59
N ASP A 187 -13.90 -17.88 -3.63
CA ASP A 187 -14.92 -18.41 -4.57
C ASP A 187 -15.45 -17.34 -5.54
N LEU A 188 -14.84 -16.14 -5.54
CA LEU A 188 -15.32 -15.02 -6.34
C LEU A 188 -15.07 -15.25 -7.83
N LYS A 189 -16.14 -15.22 -8.62
CA LYS A 189 -16.10 -15.51 -10.06
C LYS A 189 -15.82 -14.28 -10.92
N THR A 190 -14.82 -13.51 -10.52
CA THR A 190 -14.32 -12.36 -11.28
C THR A 190 -12.84 -12.16 -10.94
N PRO A 191 -12.00 -11.64 -11.86
CA PRO A 191 -10.58 -11.44 -11.59
C PRO A 191 -10.35 -10.52 -10.42
N ILE A 192 -9.41 -10.88 -9.53
CA ILE A 192 -8.99 -10.08 -8.38
C ILE A 192 -7.54 -9.66 -8.54
N ILE A 193 -7.29 -8.36 -8.60
CA ILE A 193 -5.96 -7.75 -8.65
C ILE A 193 -5.70 -7.07 -7.30
N ASN A 194 -4.76 -7.60 -6.53
CA ASN A 194 -4.35 -6.99 -5.26
C ASN A 194 -3.09 -6.15 -5.44
N ILE A 195 -3.02 -4.99 -4.78
CA ILE A 195 -1.84 -4.13 -4.79
C ILE A 195 -1.52 -3.67 -3.37
N VAL A 196 -0.37 -4.08 -2.86
CA VAL A 196 0.15 -3.56 -1.59
C VAL A 196 0.82 -2.22 -1.84
N ILE A 197 0.17 -1.12 -1.46
CA ILE A 197 0.60 0.25 -1.74
C ILE A 197 1.41 0.90 -0.62
N GLY A 198 1.39 0.32 0.57
CA GLY A 198 2.10 0.81 1.75
C GLY A 198 2.38 -0.32 2.73
N GLU A 199 1.59 -0.43 3.77
CA GLU A 199 1.73 -1.41 4.83
C GLU A 199 0.61 -2.45 4.75
N GLY A 200 0.93 -3.73 4.56
CA GLY A 200 -0.02 -4.83 4.56
C GLY A 200 0.12 -5.65 5.85
N GLY A 201 -0.57 -5.22 6.91
CA GLY A 201 -0.44 -5.82 8.22
C GLY A 201 -1.54 -6.83 8.56
N SER A 202 -1.13 -8.03 8.99
CA SER A 202 -1.97 -9.00 9.70
C SER A 202 -3.34 -9.23 9.05
N GLY A 203 -4.36 -9.57 9.86
CA GLY A 203 -5.73 -9.82 9.39
C GLY A 203 -6.39 -8.64 8.68
N GLY A 204 -5.91 -7.40 8.90
CA GLY A 204 -6.35 -6.22 8.14
C GLY A 204 -6.02 -6.36 6.67
N GLY A 205 -4.75 -6.63 6.36
CA GLY A 205 -4.27 -6.83 5.00
C GLY A 205 -4.88 -8.07 4.34
N PHE A 206 -4.94 -9.18 5.05
CA PHE A 206 -5.51 -10.43 4.55
C PHE A 206 -7.00 -10.32 4.23
N GLY A 207 -7.77 -9.61 5.04
CA GLY A 207 -9.23 -9.55 4.90
C GLY A 207 -9.74 -9.01 3.56
N ILE A 208 -8.88 -8.33 2.78
CA ILE A 208 -9.16 -7.92 1.39
C ILE A 208 -7.98 -8.23 0.47
N GLY A 209 -7.09 -9.15 0.87
CA GLY A 209 -5.78 -9.37 0.22
C GLY A 209 -5.66 -10.65 -0.61
N LEU A 210 -6.63 -11.56 -0.58
CA LEU A 210 -6.62 -12.75 -1.42
C LEU A 210 -6.90 -12.35 -2.88
N ALA A 211 -6.10 -12.83 -3.84
CA ALA A 211 -6.23 -12.39 -5.23
C ALA A 211 -5.63 -13.38 -6.23
N ASP A 212 -6.04 -13.29 -7.50
CA ASP A 212 -5.45 -14.01 -8.63
C ASP A 212 -4.05 -13.49 -8.99
N THR A 213 -3.75 -12.25 -8.61
CA THR A 213 -2.42 -11.65 -8.74
C THR A 213 -2.19 -10.63 -7.64
N ILE A 214 -1.00 -10.67 -7.06
CA ILE A 214 -0.58 -9.75 -6.00
C ILE A 214 0.61 -8.93 -6.50
N GLY A 215 0.36 -7.66 -6.81
CA GLY A 215 1.38 -6.66 -7.02
C GLY A 215 1.77 -5.97 -5.71
N MET A 216 3.02 -5.59 -5.56
CA MET A 216 3.49 -4.88 -4.39
C MET A 216 4.44 -3.76 -4.79
N LEU A 217 4.21 -2.55 -4.30
CA LEU A 217 5.15 -1.45 -4.48
C LEU A 217 6.50 -1.78 -3.86
N GLU A 218 7.58 -1.36 -4.51
CA GLU A 218 8.96 -1.77 -4.21
C GLU A 218 9.38 -1.52 -2.75
N TYR A 219 8.89 -0.43 -2.15
CA TYR A 219 9.19 -0.07 -0.76
C TYR A 219 7.98 -0.21 0.16
N SER A 220 6.98 -1.00 -0.22
CA SER A 220 5.91 -1.45 0.65
C SER A 220 6.36 -2.64 1.49
N ILE A 221 5.58 -2.97 2.51
CA ILE A 221 5.78 -4.15 3.38
C ILE A 221 4.49 -4.97 3.48
N TYR A 222 4.65 -6.29 3.60
CA TYR A 222 3.52 -7.20 3.79
C TYR A 222 3.90 -8.29 4.80
N SER A 223 3.15 -8.42 5.90
CA SER A 223 3.53 -9.30 7.01
C SER A 223 2.34 -9.67 7.89
N VAL A 224 2.43 -10.84 8.52
CA VAL A 224 1.44 -11.34 9.50
C VAL A 224 1.40 -10.50 10.78
N ALA A 225 2.46 -9.77 11.11
CA ALA A 225 2.54 -8.90 12.27
C ALA A 225 3.47 -7.71 11.96
N SER A 226 3.29 -6.59 12.67
CA SER A 226 4.28 -5.52 12.60
C SER A 226 5.60 -5.97 13.24
N PRO A 227 6.75 -5.42 12.83
CA PRO A 227 8.03 -5.74 13.47
C PRO A 227 8.03 -5.51 14.97
N GLU A 228 7.39 -4.44 15.43
CA GLU A 228 7.27 -4.11 16.86
C GLU A 228 6.42 -5.15 17.61
N ALA A 229 5.31 -5.61 17.01
CA ALA A 229 4.48 -6.66 17.58
C ALA A 229 5.22 -8.00 17.62
N CYS A 230 5.91 -8.36 16.54
CA CYS A 230 6.74 -9.56 16.48
C CYS A 230 7.85 -9.53 17.54
N ALA A 231 8.56 -8.41 17.67
CA ALA A 231 9.60 -8.23 18.69
C ALA A 231 9.02 -8.38 20.10
N SER A 232 7.86 -7.80 20.37
CA SER A 232 7.19 -7.90 21.67
C SER A 232 6.77 -9.33 21.99
N ILE A 233 6.33 -10.11 21.01
CA ILE A 233 5.96 -11.52 21.19
C ILE A 233 7.20 -12.38 21.45
N LEU A 234 8.27 -12.23 20.64
CA LEU A 234 9.45 -13.10 20.72
C LEU A 234 10.41 -12.71 21.83
N TRP A 235 10.66 -11.42 22.03
CA TRP A 235 11.67 -10.92 22.96
C TRP A 235 11.11 -10.11 24.13
N ARG A 236 9.79 -9.97 24.22
CA ARG A 236 9.07 -9.19 25.24
C ARG A 236 9.47 -7.72 25.31
N THR A 237 10.00 -7.20 24.20
CA THR A 237 10.33 -5.78 24.03
C THR A 237 10.17 -5.37 22.57
N ALA A 238 9.63 -4.18 22.34
CA ALA A 238 9.52 -3.62 21.00
C ALA A 238 10.85 -3.02 20.49
N GLU A 239 11.89 -2.92 21.33
CA GLU A 239 13.18 -2.32 20.97
C GLU A 239 13.91 -3.13 19.88
N ASN A 240 13.62 -4.43 19.75
CA ASN A 240 14.21 -5.31 18.74
C ASN A 240 13.42 -5.33 17.42
N ALA A 241 12.65 -4.27 17.11
CA ALA A 241 11.86 -4.19 15.89
C ALA A 241 12.69 -4.30 14.59
N GLU A 242 13.93 -3.82 14.59
CA GLU A 242 14.84 -3.95 13.43
C GLU A 242 15.21 -5.41 13.15
N GLU A 243 15.55 -6.16 14.18
CA GLU A 243 15.86 -7.59 14.09
C GLU A 243 14.62 -8.39 13.65
N ALA A 244 13.45 -8.03 14.20
CA ALA A 244 12.19 -8.60 13.78
C ALA A 244 11.87 -8.31 12.31
N ALA A 245 12.12 -7.11 11.83
CA ALA A 245 11.89 -6.75 10.42
C ALA A 245 12.77 -7.59 9.47
N ASP A 246 14.02 -7.85 9.85
CA ASP A 246 14.89 -8.74 9.07
C ASP A 246 14.42 -10.19 9.09
N ALA A 247 14.03 -10.70 10.26
CA ALA A 247 13.55 -12.07 10.42
C ALA A 247 12.24 -12.33 9.67
N LEU A 248 11.32 -11.37 9.64
CA LEU A 248 10.01 -11.47 8.99
C LEU A 248 10.07 -11.51 7.46
N LYS A 249 11.17 -11.09 6.83
CA LYS A 249 11.34 -11.05 5.36
C LYS A 249 10.19 -10.32 4.63
N LEU A 250 9.68 -9.25 5.23
CA LEU A 250 8.44 -8.56 4.89
C LEU A 250 8.50 -7.63 3.66
N ASP A 251 9.67 -7.46 3.07
CA ASP A 251 9.88 -6.59 1.92
C ASP A 251 9.58 -7.27 0.57
N ALA A 252 9.25 -6.49 -0.46
CA ALA A 252 8.84 -6.98 -1.77
C ALA A 252 9.84 -7.95 -2.40
N THR A 253 11.15 -7.74 -2.22
CA THR A 253 12.18 -8.61 -2.81
C THR A 253 12.17 -10.00 -2.18
N ASN A 254 12.04 -10.08 -0.85
CA ASN A 254 11.96 -11.35 -0.14
C ASN A 254 10.63 -12.06 -0.42
N LEU A 255 9.51 -11.34 -0.39
CA LEU A 255 8.19 -11.91 -0.64
C LEU A 255 8.03 -12.44 -2.06
N LYS A 256 8.66 -11.78 -3.05
CA LYS A 256 8.73 -12.30 -4.43
C LYS A 256 9.54 -13.60 -4.52
N LYS A 257 10.66 -13.71 -3.79
CA LYS A 257 11.46 -14.95 -3.72
C LYS A 257 10.72 -16.10 -3.03
N LEU A 258 9.86 -15.76 -2.07
CA LEU A 258 9.01 -16.72 -1.35
C LEU A 258 7.71 -17.04 -2.10
N GLU A 259 7.52 -16.47 -3.29
CA GLU A 259 6.32 -16.65 -4.13
C GLU A 259 5.01 -16.23 -3.43
N ILE A 260 5.11 -15.30 -2.44
CA ILE A 260 3.94 -14.73 -1.76
C ILE A 260 3.31 -13.60 -2.57
N ILE A 261 4.12 -12.91 -3.38
CA ILE A 261 3.65 -11.89 -4.33
C ILE A 261 4.09 -12.23 -5.75
N ASP A 262 3.31 -11.80 -6.74
CA ASP A 262 3.56 -12.09 -8.15
C ASP A 262 4.43 -11.04 -8.82
N THR A 263 4.30 -9.78 -8.46
CA THR A 263 4.98 -8.69 -9.16
C THR A 263 5.45 -7.58 -8.21
N ILE A 264 6.70 -7.16 -8.38
CA ILE A 264 7.21 -5.93 -7.74
C ILE A 264 6.93 -4.75 -8.69
N ILE A 265 6.08 -3.85 -8.26
CA ILE A 265 5.80 -2.61 -8.98
C ILE A 265 6.84 -1.57 -8.58
N LYS A 266 7.65 -1.13 -9.55
CA LYS A 266 8.73 -0.18 -9.29
C LYS A 266 8.22 1.17 -8.80
N GLU A 267 8.93 1.72 -7.84
CA GLU A 267 8.70 3.07 -7.34
C GLU A 267 9.72 4.07 -7.94
N PRO A 268 9.40 5.36 -7.97
CA PRO A 268 10.36 6.41 -8.29
C PRO A 268 11.57 6.36 -7.38
N THR A 269 12.71 6.84 -7.86
CA THR A 269 13.91 6.99 -7.00
C THR A 269 13.59 7.84 -5.77
N GLY A 270 13.75 7.26 -4.59
CA GLY A 270 13.38 7.91 -3.32
C GLY A 270 11.97 7.58 -2.82
N GLY A 271 11.25 6.66 -3.48
CA GLY A 271 9.95 6.14 -3.06
C GLY A 271 8.74 6.91 -3.59
N ALA A 272 7.56 6.33 -3.43
CA ALA A 272 6.29 6.84 -3.94
C ALA A 272 5.96 8.27 -3.47
N HIS A 273 6.39 8.64 -2.27
CA HIS A 273 6.19 9.98 -1.69
C HIS A 273 7.00 11.10 -2.39
N ARG A 274 7.97 10.75 -3.24
CA ARG A 274 8.80 11.72 -3.98
C ARG A 274 8.19 12.08 -5.34
N ASN A 275 7.50 11.14 -5.97
CA ASN A 275 6.87 11.36 -7.27
C ASN A 275 5.58 10.54 -7.38
N HIS A 276 4.47 11.15 -6.98
CA HIS A 276 3.15 10.51 -7.02
C HIS A 276 2.73 10.15 -8.43
N SER A 277 2.94 11.05 -9.41
CA SER A 277 2.53 10.84 -10.79
C SER A 277 3.16 9.58 -11.39
N GLU A 278 4.49 9.44 -11.26
CA GLU A 278 5.20 8.25 -11.75
C GLU A 278 4.73 6.96 -11.04
N THR A 279 4.39 7.07 -9.75
CA THR A 279 3.84 5.94 -8.99
C THR A 279 2.47 5.53 -9.53
N TYR A 280 1.57 6.50 -9.81
CA TYR A 280 0.27 6.22 -10.41
C TYR A 280 0.42 5.59 -11.80
N ASP A 281 1.33 6.09 -12.63
CA ASP A 281 1.60 5.55 -13.97
C ASP A 281 2.09 4.11 -13.92
N ASN A 282 2.94 3.77 -12.94
CA ASN A 282 3.44 2.39 -12.77
C ASN A 282 2.33 1.44 -12.29
N ILE A 283 1.44 1.91 -11.41
CA ILE A 283 0.25 1.15 -11.01
C ILE A 283 -0.72 0.98 -12.18
N LYS A 284 -0.98 2.03 -12.98
CA LYS A 284 -1.81 1.92 -14.18
C LYS A 284 -1.28 0.88 -15.16
N LYS A 285 0.03 0.86 -15.40
CA LYS A 285 0.67 -0.15 -16.26
C LYS A 285 0.46 -1.56 -15.72
N PHE A 286 0.62 -1.76 -14.42
CA PHE A 286 0.40 -3.06 -13.78
C PHE A 286 -1.06 -3.51 -13.91
N ILE A 287 -2.01 -2.68 -13.49
CA ILE A 287 -3.45 -3.00 -13.61
C ILE A 287 -3.81 -3.34 -15.06
N LYS A 288 -3.36 -2.53 -16.01
CA LYS A 288 -3.64 -2.75 -17.43
C LYS A 288 -3.11 -4.10 -17.92
N SER A 289 -1.87 -4.45 -17.59
CA SER A 289 -1.27 -5.73 -17.98
C SER A 289 -2.02 -6.92 -17.41
N GLU A 290 -2.48 -6.83 -16.15
CA GLU A 290 -3.21 -7.91 -15.51
C GLU A 290 -4.64 -8.04 -16.07
N LEU A 291 -5.34 -6.93 -16.32
CA LEU A 291 -6.65 -6.97 -16.97
C LEU A 291 -6.56 -7.58 -18.38
N GLU A 292 -5.53 -7.23 -19.16
CA GLU A 292 -5.27 -7.81 -20.49
C GLU A 292 -4.95 -9.31 -20.39
N ARG A 293 -4.27 -9.77 -19.35
CA ARG A 293 -4.01 -11.18 -19.08
C ARG A 293 -5.29 -11.92 -18.77
N PHE A 294 -6.05 -11.45 -17.78
CA PHE A 294 -7.28 -12.06 -17.32
C PHE A 294 -8.40 -12.08 -18.38
N SER A 295 -8.40 -11.14 -19.33
CA SER A 295 -9.36 -11.16 -20.43
C SER A 295 -9.24 -12.39 -21.34
N LYS A 296 -8.15 -13.14 -21.23
CA LYS A 296 -7.85 -14.36 -22.02
C LYS A 296 -8.07 -15.65 -21.23
N GLU A 297 -8.33 -15.55 -19.93
CA GLU A 297 -8.51 -16.67 -19.02
C GLU A 297 -10.01 -16.94 -18.78
N SER A 298 -10.39 -18.20 -18.61
CA SER A 298 -11.75 -18.56 -18.21
C SER A 298 -11.91 -18.39 -16.69
N ILE A 299 -13.16 -18.19 -16.24
CA ILE A 299 -13.47 -18.11 -14.80
C ILE A 299 -13.01 -19.37 -14.05
N ASP A 300 -13.18 -20.56 -14.66
CA ASP A 300 -12.72 -21.82 -14.05
C ASP A 300 -11.20 -21.85 -13.86
N GLN A 301 -10.42 -21.28 -14.79
CA GLN A 301 -8.96 -21.15 -14.65
C GLN A 301 -8.59 -20.20 -13.53
N LEU A 302 -9.29 -19.07 -13.39
CA LEU A 302 -9.08 -18.11 -12.29
C LEU A 302 -9.39 -18.75 -10.94
N THR A 303 -10.54 -19.41 -10.80
CA THR A 303 -10.93 -20.08 -9.54
C THR A 303 -9.92 -21.18 -9.16
N LEU A 304 -9.41 -21.93 -10.14
CA LEU A 304 -8.38 -22.94 -9.90
C LEU A 304 -7.05 -22.32 -9.46
N SER A 305 -6.69 -21.14 -9.95
CA SER A 305 -5.45 -20.44 -9.54
C SER A 305 -5.47 -20.08 -8.06
N LEU A 306 -6.62 -19.65 -7.53
CA LEU A 306 -6.80 -19.31 -6.11
C LEU A 306 -6.65 -20.52 -5.17
N ILE A 307 -6.94 -21.73 -5.62
CA ILE A 307 -6.77 -22.96 -4.82
C ILE A 307 -5.29 -23.22 -4.51
N HIS A 308 -4.37 -22.81 -5.38
CA HIS A 308 -2.93 -22.99 -5.19
C HIS A 308 -2.29 -21.96 -4.25
N ILE A 309 -2.95 -20.87 -3.96
CA ILE A 309 -2.51 -19.84 -3.04
C ILE A 309 -2.77 -20.25 -1.60
#